data_24f044c8a839a73c90dbe7c5e15c25c8
#
_entry.id   24f044c8a839a73c90dbe7c5e15c25c8
#
_cell.length_a   1.000
_cell.length_b   1.000
_cell.length_c   1.000
_cell.angle_alpha   90.00
_cell.angle_beta   90.00
_cell.angle_gamma   90.00
#
_symmetry.space_group_name_H-M   'P 1'
#
loop_
_entity.id
_entity.type
_entity.pdbx_description
1 polymer ?
#
loop_
_entity_poly.entity_id
_entity_poly.type
_entity_poly.pdbx_seq_one_letter_code
_entity_poly.pdbx_strand_id
1 'polypeptide(L)'
;MCGYCLAAELTVGSKRFTESYILGEIVAQTAQKAGEARVTFKPGLGNTAVVFAALKSGAIDVYPEYSGTIAFELLGGKSGTALADINHALAPLDLAASVPLGFSNTYALAMAEAAAQRNGIRNISELAGHAGLALGLSQEFLNRQDGWPALKQAYRLPFSPR
;
A
#
# COMPACT_ATOMS: atom_id res chain seq x y z
N MET A 1 -5.15 -7.36 -47.62
CA MET A 1 -5.61 -6.36 -46.65
C MET A 1 -4.85 -6.62 -45.36
N CYS A 2 -3.80 -5.81 -45.07
CA CYS A 2 -3.13 -5.87 -43.78
C CYS A 2 -4.05 -5.30 -42.71
N GLY A 3 -4.65 -6.16 -41.88
CA GLY A 3 -5.33 -5.69 -40.68
C GLY A 3 -4.31 -4.97 -39.78
N TYR A 4 -4.54 -3.68 -39.51
CA TYR A 4 -3.83 -2.99 -38.44
C TYR A 4 -4.22 -3.67 -37.14
N CYS A 5 -3.34 -4.52 -36.63
CA CYS A 5 -3.41 -4.98 -35.25
C CYS A 5 -3.14 -3.74 -34.39
N LEU A 6 -4.19 -3.11 -33.85
CA LEU A 6 -4.02 -2.07 -32.85
C LEU A 6 -3.26 -2.74 -31.69
N ALA A 7 -2.04 -2.30 -31.44
CA ALA A 7 -1.30 -2.75 -30.27
C ALA A 7 -2.14 -2.44 -29.03
N ALA A 8 -2.30 -3.41 -28.13
CA ALA A 8 -2.98 -3.20 -26.85
C ALA A 8 -2.34 -2.01 -26.13
N GLU A 9 -3.13 -1.21 -25.46
CA GLU A 9 -2.63 -0.12 -24.62
C GLU A 9 -2.63 -0.59 -23.16
N LEU A 10 -1.58 -0.25 -22.42
CA LEU A 10 -1.45 -0.54 -20.99
C LEU A 10 -1.04 0.73 -20.25
N THR A 11 -1.89 1.17 -19.34
CA THR A 11 -1.61 2.32 -18.48
C THR A 11 -1.24 1.84 -17.07
N VAL A 12 0.02 2.07 -16.68
CA VAL A 12 0.52 1.75 -15.34
C VAL A 12 0.40 2.98 -14.46
N GLY A 13 -0.21 2.84 -13.29
CA GLY A 13 -0.32 3.89 -12.28
C GLY A 13 0.65 3.71 -11.12
N SER A 14 0.84 4.77 -10.30
CA SER A 14 1.48 4.65 -9.00
C SER A 14 0.87 5.60 -7.96
N LYS A 15 0.99 5.21 -6.68
CA LYS A 15 0.75 6.11 -5.55
C LYS A 15 1.87 7.15 -5.46
N ARG A 16 1.65 8.25 -4.73
CA ARG A 16 2.65 9.32 -4.52
C ARG A 16 3.63 9.01 -3.38
N PHE A 17 4.21 7.81 -3.39
CA PHE A 17 5.22 7.34 -2.45
C PHE A 17 6.43 6.86 -3.23
N THR A 18 7.63 7.11 -2.72
CA THR A 18 8.89 6.81 -3.43
C THR A 18 8.96 5.37 -3.93
N GLU A 19 8.63 4.40 -3.09
CA GLU A 19 8.62 2.99 -3.48
C GLU A 19 7.61 2.70 -4.58
N SER A 20 6.41 3.30 -4.51
CA SER A 20 5.37 3.10 -5.52
C SER A 20 5.77 3.68 -6.89
N TYR A 21 6.54 4.77 -6.93
CA TYR A 21 7.12 5.28 -8.18
C TYR A 21 8.10 4.26 -8.79
N ILE A 22 8.99 3.71 -7.96
CA ILE A 22 10.01 2.74 -8.41
C ILE A 22 9.33 1.47 -8.93
N LEU A 23 8.39 0.92 -8.18
CA LEU A 23 7.68 -0.29 -8.56
C LEU A 23 6.81 -0.07 -9.81
N GLY A 24 6.12 1.06 -9.91
CA GLY A 24 5.33 1.41 -11.09
C GLY A 24 6.19 1.53 -12.34
N GLU A 25 7.36 2.16 -12.22
CA GLU A 25 8.33 2.27 -13.32
C GLU A 25 8.87 0.90 -13.74
N ILE A 26 9.17 0.02 -12.77
CA ILE A 26 9.62 -1.36 -13.07
C ILE A 26 8.53 -2.12 -13.85
N VAL A 27 7.27 -2.02 -13.42
CA VAL A 27 6.14 -2.65 -14.14
C VAL A 27 6.03 -2.09 -15.56
N ALA A 28 6.08 -0.77 -15.71
CA ALA A 28 5.96 -0.12 -17.01
C ALA A 28 7.09 -0.55 -17.97
N GLN A 29 8.35 -0.51 -17.52
CA GLN A 29 9.50 -0.91 -18.33
C GLN A 29 9.48 -2.41 -18.67
N THR A 30 9.03 -3.26 -17.73
CA THR A 30 8.89 -4.69 -17.96
C THR A 30 7.86 -4.97 -19.06
N ALA A 31 6.69 -4.35 -18.97
CA ALA A 31 5.64 -4.47 -19.97
C ALA A 31 6.08 -3.92 -21.33
N GLN A 32 6.80 -2.78 -21.35
CA GLN A 32 7.33 -2.20 -22.58
C GLN A 32 8.36 -3.13 -23.26
N LYS A 33 9.23 -3.78 -22.47
CA LYS A 33 10.21 -4.75 -23.00
C LYS A 33 9.56 -6.02 -23.55
N ALA A 34 8.42 -6.44 -22.99
CA ALA A 34 7.66 -7.56 -23.52
C ALA A 34 7.12 -7.29 -24.93
N GLY A 35 6.88 -6.02 -25.28
CA GLY A 35 6.50 -5.62 -26.64
C GLY A 35 5.06 -5.99 -27.04
N GLU A 36 4.23 -6.39 -26.09
CA GLU A 36 2.84 -6.84 -26.34
C GLU A 36 1.82 -5.69 -26.32
N ALA A 37 2.21 -4.53 -25.72
CA ALA A 37 1.36 -3.37 -25.58
C ALA A 37 2.13 -2.05 -25.72
N ARG A 38 1.43 -0.98 -26.07
CA ARG A 38 1.91 0.39 -25.91
C ARG A 38 1.74 0.80 -24.47
N VAL A 39 2.82 1.06 -23.75
CA VAL A 39 2.80 1.35 -22.32
C VAL A 39 2.82 2.84 -22.05
N THR A 40 1.93 3.30 -21.17
CA THR A 40 1.91 4.66 -20.60
C THR A 40 2.08 4.57 -19.09
N PHE A 41 3.01 5.32 -18.50
CA PHE A 41 3.17 5.40 -17.05
C PHE A 41 2.61 6.70 -16.51
N LYS A 42 1.71 6.63 -15.52
CA LYS A 42 1.09 7.75 -14.80
C LYS A 42 1.53 7.73 -13.32
N PRO A 43 2.69 8.35 -12.99
CA PRO A 43 3.19 8.36 -11.62
C PRO A 43 2.40 9.30 -10.71
N GLY A 44 2.39 9.00 -9.41
CA GLY A 44 2.01 9.94 -8.36
C GLY A 44 0.55 10.38 -8.35
N LEU A 45 -0.38 9.52 -8.75
CA LEU A 45 -1.81 9.85 -8.85
C LEU A 45 -2.44 10.27 -7.51
N GLY A 46 -1.91 9.76 -6.38
CA GLY A 46 -2.42 10.11 -5.06
C GLY A 46 -2.18 9.02 -4.01
N ASN A 47 -3.05 8.98 -3.01
CA ASN A 47 -3.09 7.92 -2.00
C ASN A 47 -3.81 6.66 -2.53
N THR A 48 -3.93 5.64 -1.68
CA THR A 48 -4.59 4.36 -1.99
C THR A 48 -5.98 4.54 -2.61
N ALA A 49 -6.83 5.39 -2.01
CA ALA A 49 -8.20 5.58 -2.48
C ALA A 49 -8.27 6.17 -3.90
N VAL A 50 -7.38 7.14 -4.20
CA VAL A 50 -7.34 7.80 -5.52
C VAL A 50 -6.89 6.82 -6.61
N VAL A 51 -5.81 6.07 -6.35
CA VAL A 51 -5.28 5.12 -7.34
C VAL A 51 -6.24 3.94 -7.56
N PHE A 52 -6.88 3.46 -6.50
CA PHE A 52 -7.90 2.42 -6.62
C PHE A 52 -9.14 2.89 -7.41
N ALA A 53 -9.57 4.14 -7.21
CA ALA A 53 -10.64 4.72 -8.02
C ALA A 53 -10.24 4.83 -9.50
N ALA A 54 -8.99 5.20 -9.79
CA ALA A 54 -8.46 5.26 -11.16
C ALA A 54 -8.45 3.86 -11.82
N LEU A 55 -8.07 2.80 -11.08
CA LEU A 55 -8.13 1.43 -11.57
C LEU A 55 -9.58 1.01 -11.87
N LYS A 56 -10.51 1.23 -10.94
CA LYS A 56 -11.92 0.87 -11.13
C LYS A 56 -12.60 1.59 -12.30
N SER A 57 -12.16 2.80 -12.60
CA SER A 57 -12.70 3.58 -13.72
C SER A 57 -12.04 3.26 -15.07
N GLY A 58 -11.01 2.41 -15.11
CA GLY A 58 -10.22 2.14 -16.30
C GLY A 58 -9.29 3.31 -16.71
N ALA A 59 -9.07 4.30 -15.84
CA ALA A 59 -8.11 5.37 -16.09
C ALA A 59 -6.64 4.88 -16.00
N ILE A 60 -6.42 3.78 -15.31
CA ILE A 60 -5.22 2.95 -15.31
C ILE A 60 -5.63 1.48 -15.36
N ASP A 61 -4.74 0.61 -15.86
CA ASP A 61 -4.99 -0.82 -15.96
C ASP A 61 -4.32 -1.62 -14.84
N VAL A 62 -3.22 -1.10 -14.28
CA VAL A 62 -2.45 -1.77 -13.25
C VAL A 62 -1.69 -0.76 -12.38
N TYR A 63 -1.50 -1.10 -11.11
CA TYR A 63 -0.57 -0.41 -10.21
C TYR A 63 -0.05 -1.37 -9.13
N PRO A 64 1.15 -1.13 -8.54
CA PRO A 64 1.67 -1.94 -7.46
C PRO A 64 0.95 -1.63 -6.14
N GLU A 65 0.50 -2.67 -5.45
CA GLU A 65 -0.19 -2.57 -4.17
C GLU A 65 0.26 -3.66 -3.20
N TYR A 66 0.00 -3.48 -1.92
CA TYR A 66 0.34 -4.44 -0.87
C TYR A 66 -0.89 -5.26 -0.46
N SER A 67 -0.70 -6.56 -0.22
CA SER A 67 -1.77 -7.47 0.18
C SER A 67 -2.51 -7.01 1.44
N GLY A 68 -1.79 -6.47 2.43
CA GLY A 68 -2.40 -5.88 3.63
C GLY A 68 -3.26 -4.65 3.31
N THR A 69 -2.83 -3.78 2.40
CA THR A 69 -3.63 -2.63 1.97
C THR A 69 -4.87 -3.06 1.22
N ILE A 70 -4.75 -4.04 0.33
CA ILE A 70 -5.92 -4.60 -0.37
C ILE A 70 -6.92 -5.15 0.65
N ALA A 71 -6.48 -6.02 1.55
CA ALA A 71 -7.36 -6.69 2.51
C ALA A 71 -8.02 -5.71 3.50
N PHE A 72 -7.24 -4.83 4.14
CA PHE A 72 -7.71 -4.02 5.27
C PHE A 72 -8.24 -2.64 4.88
N GLU A 73 -7.68 -2.02 3.84
CA GLU A 73 -8.12 -0.68 3.41
C GLU A 73 -9.14 -0.76 2.27
N LEU A 74 -8.84 -1.50 1.19
CA LEU A 74 -9.71 -1.54 0.01
C LEU A 74 -10.92 -2.45 0.21
N LEU A 75 -10.74 -3.59 0.88
CA LEU A 75 -11.79 -4.60 1.13
C LEU A 75 -12.37 -4.51 2.55
N GLY A 76 -11.94 -3.54 3.37
CA GLY A 76 -12.49 -3.26 4.70
C GLY A 76 -12.31 -4.39 5.71
N GLY A 77 -11.24 -5.19 5.60
CA GLY A 77 -10.94 -6.29 6.51
C GLY A 77 -11.83 -7.53 6.32
N LYS A 78 -12.58 -7.61 5.22
CA LYS A 78 -13.51 -8.71 4.94
C LYS A 78 -12.87 -9.89 4.21
N SER A 79 -11.61 -9.77 3.81
CA SER A 79 -10.84 -10.85 3.16
C SER A 79 -9.63 -11.24 4.01
N GLY A 80 -9.11 -12.45 3.79
CA GLY A 80 -7.76 -12.81 4.23
C GLY A 80 -6.70 -12.04 3.41
N THR A 81 -5.42 -12.19 3.80
CA THR A 81 -4.28 -11.59 3.09
C THR A 81 -3.64 -12.55 2.08
N ALA A 82 -4.08 -13.81 2.02
CA ALA A 82 -3.63 -14.74 1.00
C ALA A 82 -4.14 -14.32 -0.39
N LEU A 83 -3.35 -14.56 -1.42
CA LEU A 83 -3.68 -14.14 -2.79
C LEU A 83 -5.03 -14.70 -3.28
N ALA A 84 -5.36 -15.94 -2.89
CA ALA A 84 -6.63 -16.56 -3.25
C ALA A 84 -7.83 -15.83 -2.63
N ASP A 85 -7.73 -15.45 -1.34
CA ASP A 85 -8.78 -14.73 -0.63
C ASP A 85 -8.98 -13.32 -1.20
N ILE A 86 -7.87 -12.64 -1.48
CA ILE A 86 -7.86 -11.32 -2.12
C ILE A 86 -8.55 -11.39 -3.48
N ASN A 87 -8.17 -12.35 -4.33
CA ASN A 87 -8.75 -12.48 -5.68
C ASN A 87 -10.22 -12.87 -5.64
N HIS A 88 -10.61 -13.72 -4.69
CA HIS A 88 -12.02 -14.04 -4.49
C HIS A 88 -12.84 -12.77 -4.14
N ALA A 89 -12.30 -11.91 -3.29
CA ALA A 89 -12.97 -10.67 -2.90
C ALA A 89 -12.91 -9.56 -3.96
N LEU A 90 -11.89 -9.55 -4.84
CA LEU A 90 -11.76 -8.59 -5.94
C LEU A 90 -12.59 -8.96 -7.17
N ALA A 91 -12.89 -10.25 -7.39
CA ALA A 91 -13.60 -10.74 -8.57
C ALA A 91 -14.96 -10.04 -8.83
N PRO A 92 -15.81 -9.73 -7.82
CA PRO A 92 -17.05 -8.98 -8.03
C PRO A 92 -16.84 -7.54 -8.51
N LEU A 93 -15.59 -7.01 -8.42
CA LEU A 93 -15.20 -5.68 -8.89
C LEU A 93 -14.54 -5.74 -10.28
N ASP A 94 -14.50 -6.91 -10.91
CA ASP A 94 -13.79 -7.18 -12.16
C ASP A 94 -12.28 -6.86 -12.08
N LEU A 95 -11.70 -7.12 -10.90
CA LEU A 95 -10.29 -6.87 -10.58
C LEU A 95 -9.60 -8.14 -10.09
N ALA A 96 -8.29 -8.20 -10.24
CA ALA A 96 -7.45 -9.27 -9.72
C ALA A 96 -6.09 -8.75 -9.25
N ALA A 97 -5.50 -9.42 -8.26
CA ALA A 97 -4.11 -9.26 -7.88
C ALA A 97 -3.25 -10.35 -8.54
N SER A 98 -2.11 -9.95 -9.08
CA SER A 98 -1.12 -10.87 -9.67
C SER A 98 -0.31 -11.58 -8.57
N VAL A 99 0.67 -12.38 -8.98
CA VAL A 99 1.60 -13.04 -8.05
C VAL A 99 2.36 -12.02 -7.20
N PRO A 100 2.65 -12.35 -5.92
CA PRO A 100 3.42 -11.48 -5.04
C PRO A 100 4.83 -11.20 -5.58
N LEU A 101 5.32 -9.98 -5.39
CA LEU A 101 6.66 -9.57 -5.83
C LEU A 101 7.80 -10.11 -4.92
N GLY A 102 7.47 -10.81 -3.82
CA GLY A 102 8.44 -11.51 -2.98
C GLY A 102 9.10 -10.67 -1.90
N PHE A 103 8.61 -9.47 -1.60
CA PHE A 103 9.09 -8.64 -0.50
C PHE A 103 7.94 -8.07 0.34
N SER A 104 8.30 -7.50 1.49
CA SER A 104 7.37 -6.92 2.45
C SER A 104 7.79 -5.50 2.80
N ASN A 105 6.81 -4.61 2.99
CA ASN A 105 6.99 -3.26 3.49
C ASN A 105 5.99 -3.04 4.63
N THR A 106 6.48 -3.09 5.86
CA THR A 106 5.67 -2.96 7.08
C THR A 106 5.86 -1.59 7.72
N TYR A 107 4.84 -1.13 8.45
CA TYR A 107 4.98 0.05 9.30
C TYR A 107 5.96 -0.21 10.45
N ALA A 108 6.72 0.81 10.83
CA ALA A 108 7.57 0.82 11.99
C ALA A 108 7.41 2.13 12.76
N LEU A 109 7.46 2.07 14.09
CA LEU A 109 7.63 3.27 14.92
C LEU A 109 9.11 3.61 15.00
N ALA A 110 9.44 4.86 14.75
CA ALA A 110 10.82 5.36 14.84
C ALA A 110 10.91 6.45 15.91
N MET A 111 12.03 6.49 16.62
CA MET A 111 12.38 7.59 17.51
C MET A 111 13.89 7.84 17.46
N ALA A 112 14.31 9.02 17.88
CA ALA A 112 15.73 9.34 17.96
C ALA A 112 16.42 8.41 18.97
N GLU A 113 17.56 7.82 18.60
CA GLU A 113 18.37 6.90 19.42
C GLU A 113 18.64 7.48 20.82
N ALA A 114 19.08 8.75 20.89
CA ALA A 114 19.33 9.41 22.17
C ALA A 114 18.08 9.54 23.05
N ALA A 115 16.88 9.65 22.46
CA ALA A 115 15.63 9.67 23.20
C ALA A 115 15.25 8.27 23.70
N ALA A 116 15.45 7.25 22.88
CA ALA A 116 15.24 5.86 23.26
C ALA A 116 16.12 5.47 24.45
N GLN A 117 17.42 5.80 24.37
CA GLN A 117 18.38 5.52 25.45
C GLN A 117 18.06 6.25 26.75
N ARG A 118 17.75 7.56 26.70
CA ARG A 118 17.38 8.34 27.89
C ARG A 118 16.14 7.83 28.60
N ASN A 119 15.19 7.29 27.87
CA ASN A 119 13.93 6.76 28.41
C ASN A 119 13.94 5.24 28.60
N GLY A 120 15.04 4.54 28.29
CA GLY A 120 15.14 3.10 28.41
C GLY A 120 14.20 2.32 27.47
N ILE A 121 13.81 2.91 26.32
CA ILE A 121 12.86 2.35 25.36
C ILE A 121 13.65 1.56 24.31
N ARG A 122 13.38 0.26 24.18
CA ARG A 122 13.98 -0.66 23.21
C ARG A 122 12.95 -1.34 22.33
N ASN A 123 11.70 -1.37 22.78
CA ASN A 123 10.59 -2.03 22.09
C ASN A 123 9.29 -1.28 22.32
N ILE A 124 8.25 -1.59 21.51
CA ILE A 124 6.97 -0.89 21.54
C ILE A 124 6.26 -1.01 22.90
N SER A 125 6.38 -2.15 23.58
CA SER A 125 5.70 -2.40 24.87
C SER A 125 6.14 -1.39 25.93
N GLU A 126 7.40 -0.95 25.91
CA GLU A 126 7.95 -0.02 26.90
C GLU A 126 7.40 1.39 26.73
N LEU A 127 6.89 1.73 25.54
CA LEU A 127 6.20 3.03 25.30
C LEU A 127 4.99 3.22 26.23
N ALA A 128 4.35 2.14 26.69
CA ALA A 128 3.19 2.23 27.57
C ALA A 128 3.48 2.99 28.89
N GLY A 129 4.74 2.95 29.37
CA GLY A 129 5.18 3.68 30.57
C GLY A 129 5.49 5.17 30.34
N HIS A 130 5.42 5.69 29.12
CA HIS A 130 5.92 7.01 28.75
C HIS A 130 4.85 7.92 28.16
N ALA A 131 3.72 8.07 28.84
CA ALA A 131 2.56 8.86 28.36
C ALA A 131 2.87 10.33 27.99
N GLY A 132 3.99 10.87 28.49
CA GLY A 132 4.43 12.24 28.19
C GLY A 132 5.15 12.41 26.85
N LEU A 133 5.44 11.33 26.13
CA LEU A 133 6.05 11.42 24.81
C LEU A 133 5.03 11.91 23.77
N ALA A 134 5.48 12.78 22.86
CA ALA A 134 4.68 13.17 21.70
C ALA A 134 4.78 12.09 20.61
N LEU A 135 3.64 11.68 20.08
CA LEU A 135 3.55 10.70 19.01
C LEU A 135 2.95 11.35 17.75
N GLY A 136 3.72 11.38 16.66
CA GLY A 136 3.26 11.81 15.35
C GLY A 136 3.00 10.61 14.44
N LEU A 137 1.84 10.57 13.80
CA LEU A 137 1.44 9.48 12.89
C LEU A 137 0.88 10.06 11.59
N SER A 138 0.98 9.33 10.49
CA SER A 138 0.29 9.69 9.26
C SER A 138 -1.23 9.49 9.39
N GLN A 139 -2.00 10.31 8.68
CA GLN A 139 -3.47 10.16 8.64
C GLN A 139 -3.89 8.78 8.13
N GLU A 140 -3.16 8.23 7.18
CA GLU A 140 -3.40 6.88 6.68
C GLU A 140 -3.28 5.85 7.82
N PHE A 141 -2.17 5.87 8.58
CA PHE A 141 -1.96 4.94 9.69
C PHE A 141 -2.96 5.11 10.83
N LEU A 142 -3.39 6.35 11.10
CA LEU A 142 -4.42 6.66 12.10
C LEU A 142 -5.78 6.02 11.76
N ASN A 143 -6.13 5.99 10.47
CA ASN A 143 -7.45 5.58 10.01
C ASN A 143 -7.54 4.08 9.63
N ARG A 144 -6.42 3.40 9.43
CA ARG A 144 -6.41 1.97 9.11
C ARG A 144 -6.82 1.12 10.30
N GLN A 145 -7.65 0.11 10.06
CA GLN A 145 -8.05 -0.83 11.11
C GLN A 145 -6.86 -1.61 11.69
N ASP A 146 -5.91 -2.00 10.83
CA ASP A 146 -4.65 -2.68 11.16
C ASP A 146 -3.52 -1.70 11.53
N GLY A 147 -3.79 -0.40 11.60
CA GLY A 147 -2.87 0.67 11.96
C GLY A 147 -2.89 1.02 13.44
N TRP A 148 -3.01 2.34 13.74
CA TRP A 148 -2.97 2.84 15.11
C TRP A 148 -3.99 2.23 16.06
N PRO A 149 -5.27 2.03 15.71
CA PRO A 149 -6.24 1.40 16.62
C PRO A 149 -5.80 0.02 17.10
N ALA A 150 -5.35 -0.83 16.17
CA ALA A 150 -4.85 -2.17 16.50
C ALA A 150 -3.57 -2.13 17.33
N LEU A 151 -2.61 -1.27 16.96
CA LEU A 151 -1.36 -1.11 17.70
C LEU A 151 -1.61 -0.61 19.13
N LYS A 152 -2.45 0.42 19.29
CA LYS A 152 -2.83 0.97 20.59
C LYS A 152 -3.47 -0.08 21.49
N GLN A 153 -4.36 -0.89 20.94
CA GLN A 153 -5.03 -1.97 21.67
C GLN A 153 -4.04 -3.07 22.07
N ALA A 154 -3.22 -3.55 21.14
CA ALA A 154 -2.27 -4.66 21.36
C ALA A 154 -1.24 -4.34 22.45
N TYR A 155 -0.74 -3.11 22.48
CA TYR A 155 0.32 -2.68 23.41
C TYR A 155 -0.20 -1.80 24.56
N ARG A 156 -1.51 -1.55 24.65
CA ARG A 156 -2.16 -0.69 25.67
C ARG A 156 -1.52 0.69 25.76
N LEU A 157 -1.24 1.29 24.59
CA LEU A 157 -0.53 2.57 24.51
C LEU A 157 -1.41 3.73 25.01
N PRO A 158 -0.89 4.61 25.90
CA PRO A 158 -1.68 5.69 26.50
C PRO A 158 -1.83 6.92 25.61
N PHE A 159 -1.28 6.89 24.40
CA PHE A 159 -1.20 8.06 23.53
C PHE A 159 -2.53 8.41 22.85
N SER A 160 -2.71 9.70 22.63
CA SER A 160 -3.71 10.28 21.73
C SER A 160 -2.96 11.08 20.67
N PRO A 161 -2.57 10.46 19.52
CA PRO A 161 -1.84 11.12 18.46
C PRO A 161 -2.62 12.31 17.91
N ARG A 162 -1.91 13.32 17.47
CA ARG A 162 -2.47 14.52 16.83
C ARG A 162 -2.20 14.52 15.35
#